data_c10d92144a7e9a611c9b4778ce885b61
#
_entry.id   c10d92144a7e9a611c9b4778ce885b61
#
_cell.length_a   1.000
_cell.length_b   1.000
_cell.length_c   1.000
_cell.angle_alpha   90.00
_cell.angle_beta   90.00
_cell.angle_gamma   90.00
#
_symmetry.space_group_name_H-M   'P 1'
#
loop_
_entity.id
_entity.type
_entity.pdbx_description
1 polymer ?
#
loop_
_entity_poly.entity_id
_entity_poly.type
_entity_poly.pdbx_seq_one_letter_code
_entity_poly.pdbx_strand_id
1 'polypeptide(L)'
;NEEPTKKWEPTDMHAETTHNALMYLGYTCHVKYEQYQANEYVLELDKKAYKDVDKKAFKSLRSKLGKRFNFSKTYGVGLVTTMNNLNVSEKVAKALINGYETAFPGIITYQKAIEYQHHKKGYVHNAYGMRYYLQDGSQSYKLANYVIQGSCAHALKEAIIKLDEFITENNLKTKMILPVHDEIIFGVTESEKKYIPKFVEIMQSVFSSWCLVPIVSEPEITYTRWAEKQEYVS
;
A
#
# COMPACT_ATOMS: atom_id res chain seq x y z
N ASN A 1 2.13 -19.42 24.05
CA ASN A 1 0.66 -19.19 24.03
C ASN A 1 0.40 -17.70 24.20
N GLU A 2 0.75 -16.90 23.21
CA GLU A 2 0.32 -15.53 23.15
C GLU A 2 -0.83 -15.45 22.14
N GLU A 3 -1.99 -15.06 22.61
CA GLU A 3 -3.17 -14.84 21.79
C GLU A 3 -2.91 -13.77 20.74
N PRO A 4 -3.27 -13.98 19.47
CA PRO A 4 -3.23 -12.94 18.45
C PRO A 4 -4.45 -12.05 18.61
N THR A 5 -4.46 -11.16 19.59
CA THR A 5 -5.66 -10.39 19.97
C THR A 5 -5.59 -8.92 19.60
N LYS A 6 -4.81 -8.51 18.63
CA LYS A 6 -5.08 -7.22 18.00
C LYS A 6 -5.53 -7.45 16.57
N LYS A 7 -6.85 -7.34 16.37
CA LYS A 7 -7.43 -7.16 15.04
C LYS A 7 -6.64 -6.06 14.35
N TRP A 8 -5.96 -6.39 13.25
CA TRP A 8 -5.23 -5.41 12.46
C TRP A 8 -6.26 -4.42 11.89
N GLU A 9 -6.14 -3.17 12.27
CA GLU A 9 -6.96 -2.09 11.73
C GLU A 9 -6.09 -1.24 10.80
N PRO A 10 -6.52 -1.02 9.54
CA PRO A 10 -5.75 -0.23 8.61
C PRO A 10 -5.65 1.22 9.08
N THR A 11 -4.43 1.73 9.17
CA THR A 11 -4.17 3.12 9.51
C THR A 11 -3.97 3.94 8.24
N ASP A 12 -4.38 5.21 8.24
CA ASP A 12 -4.02 6.10 7.14
C ASP A 12 -2.56 6.55 7.27
N MET A 13 -1.67 5.78 6.64
CA MET A 13 -0.22 6.05 6.63
C MET A 13 0.14 7.49 6.22
N HIS A 14 -0.66 8.10 5.35
CA HIS A 14 -0.36 9.43 4.85
C HIS A 14 -0.66 10.51 5.89
N ALA A 15 -1.70 10.31 6.65
CA ALA A 15 -2.03 11.22 7.73
C ALA A 15 -1.07 11.05 8.92
N GLU A 16 -0.69 9.83 9.25
CA GLU A 16 0.30 9.50 10.27
C GLU A 16 1.62 10.24 10.00
N THR A 17 2.16 10.09 8.79
CA THR A 17 3.37 10.80 8.36
C THR A 17 3.20 12.31 8.44
N THR A 18 2.05 12.83 7.98
CA THR A 18 1.78 14.27 8.00
C THR A 18 1.69 14.81 9.42
N HIS A 19 1.01 14.08 10.30
CA HIS A 19 0.89 14.42 11.71
C HIS A 19 2.27 14.50 12.38
N ASN A 20 3.06 13.44 12.26
CA ASN A 20 4.39 13.39 12.88
C ASN A 20 5.34 14.45 12.29
N ALA A 21 5.24 14.74 10.99
CA ALA A 21 6.01 15.81 10.38
C ALA A 21 5.62 17.20 10.94
N LEU A 22 4.33 17.44 11.14
CA LEU A 22 3.84 18.67 11.77
C LEU A 22 4.34 18.78 13.22
N MET A 23 4.27 17.69 14.00
CA MET A 23 4.83 17.63 15.35
C MET A 23 6.33 17.96 15.36
N TYR A 24 7.09 17.38 14.44
CA TYR A 24 8.53 17.65 14.30
C TYR A 24 8.82 19.13 13.94
N LEU A 25 7.96 19.76 13.17
CA LEU A 25 8.03 21.20 12.86
C LEU A 25 7.59 22.08 14.02
N GLY A 26 7.17 21.44 15.10
CA GLY A 26 6.73 22.10 16.32
C GLY A 26 5.22 22.40 16.32
N TYR A 27 4.38 21.83 15.47
CA TYR A 27 2.92 21.93 15.50
C TYR A 27 2.34 20.88 16.44
N THR A 28 1.43 21.27 17.33
CA THR A 28 0.71 20.32 18.20
C THR A 28 -0.57 19.88 17.49
N CYS A 29 -0.59 18.66 16.98
CA CYS A 29 -1.77 18.06 16.37
C CYS A 29 -2.27 16.92 17.25
N HIS A 30 -3.51 17.02 17.74
CA HIS A 30 -4.21 15.91 18.39
C HIS A 30 -5.15 15.26 17.36
N VAL A 31 -4.67 14.22 16.69
CA VAL A 31 -5.54 13.36 15.87
C VAL A 31 -6.02 12.24 16.78
N LYS A 32 -7.30 12.20 17.10
CA LYS A 32 -7.89 11.05 17.80
C LYS A 32 -8.12 9.93 16.78
N TYR A 33 -7.40 8.85 16.93
CA TYR A 33 -7.39 7.68 16.06
C TYR A 33 -8.78 7.09 15.79
N GLU A 34 -9.65 7.08 16.81
CA GLU A 34 -11.01 6.53 16.74
C GLU A 34 -11.94 7.29 15.77
N GLN A 35 -11.61 8.54 15.45
CA GLN A 35 -12.39 9.36 14.52
C GLN A 35 -11.93 9.23 13.06
N TYR A 36 -10.87 8.50 12.84
CA TYR A 36 -10.28 8.28 11.55
C TYR A 36 -11.11 7.35 10.66
N GLN A 37 -11.70 6.30 11.26
CA GLN A 37 -12.54 5.32 10.57
C GLN A 37 -13.88 5.91 10.07
N ALA A 38 -14.33 7.02 10.68
CA ALA A 38 -15.59 7.68 10.33
C ALA A 38 -15.44 8.81 9.28
N ASN A 39 -14.27 8.93 8.60
CA ASN A 39 -13.95 10.10 7.76
C ASN A 39 -14.05 11.46 8.48
N GLU A 40 -14.11 11.46 9.79
CA GLU A 40 -14.15 12.65 10.62
C GLU A 40 -12.81 12.87 11.31
N TYR A 41 -12.03 13.80 10.78
CA TYR A 41 -10.78 14.24 11.40
C TYR A 41 -11.10 15.31 12.41
N VAL A 42 -10.85 15.07 13.68
CA VAL A 42 -10.83 16.12 14.70
C VAL A 42 -9.38 16.50 14.96
N LEU A 43 -8.98 17.64 14.46
CA LEU A 43 -7.76 18.32 14.86
C LEU A 43 -8.10 19.21 16.04
N GLU A 44 -7.68 18.81 17.25
CA GLU A 44 -7.57 19.74 18.36
C GLU A 44 -6.19 20.39 18.29
N LEU A 45 -6.17 21.66 17.92
CA LEU A 45 -4.97 22.49 17.93
C LEU A 45 -4.86 23.22 19.27
N ASP A 46 -3.69 23.13 19.87
CA ASP A 46 -3.40 24.02 21.01
C ASP A 46 -3.26 25.45 20.48
N LYS A 47 -4.26 26.27 20.80
CA LYS A 47 -4.41 27.66 20.33
C LYS A 47 -3.26 28.58 20.70
N LYS A 48 -2.34 28.17 21.57
CA LYS A 48 -1.21 29.01 22.03
C LYS A 48 0.04 28.95 21.15
N ALA A 49 0.18 27.94 20.27
CA ALA A 49 1.43 27.68 19.57
C ALA A 49 1.38 27.88 18.05
N TYR A 50 0.21 27.92 17.40
CA TYR A 50 0.14 27.76 15.94
C TYR A 50 -0.85 28.64 15.21
N LYS A 51 -0.39 29.06 14.01
CA LYS A 51 -1.23 29.50 12.90
C LYS A 51 -2.07 28.33 12.43
N ASP A 52 -3.36 28.49 12.45
CA ASP A 52 -4.46 27.57 12.16
C ASP A 52 -4.19 26.55 11.04
N VAL A 53 -3.89 25.30 11.41
CA VAL A 53 -4.07 24.17 10.49
C VAL A 53 -5.45 23.59 10.76
N ASP A 54 -6.45 24.10 10.08
CA ASP A 54 -7.81 23.56 10.14
C ASP A 54 -7.89 22.20 9.43
N LYS A 55 -9.03 21.52 9.57
CA LYS A 55 -9.31 20.22 8.92
C LYS A 55 -9.05 20.25 7.41
N LYS A 56 -9.37 21.35 6.73
CA LYS A 56 -9.18 21.53 5.29
C LYS A 56 -7.70 21.65 4.94
N ALA A 57 -6.95 22.42 5.71
CA ALA A 57 -5.50 22.56 5.55
C ALA A 57 -4.78 21.25 5.79
N PHE A 58 -5.14 20.48 6.84
CA PHE A 58 -4.57 19.16 7.08
C PHE A 58 -4.85 18.18 5.94
N LYS A 59 -6.09 18.09 5.45
CA LYS A 59 -6.44 17.25 4.31
C LYS A 59 -5.62 17.62 3.06
N SER A 60 -5.38 18.91 2.84
CA SER A 60 -4.52 19.40 1.75
C SER A 60 -3.07 18.98 1.95
N LEU A 61 -2.51 19.15 3.15
CA LEU A 61 -1.13 18.75 3.49
C LEU A 61 -0.93 17.23 3.38
N ARG A 62 -1.88 16.46 3.90
CA ARG A 62 -1.90 15.00 3.76
C ARG A 62 -1.82 14.56 2.29
N SER A 63 -2.60 15.18 1.42
CA SER A 63 -2.62 14.83 -0.01
C SER A 63 -1.39 15.33 -0.75
N LYS A 64 -1.00 16.57 -0.54
CA LYS A 64 0.09 17.24 -1.29
C LYS A 64 1.48 16.82 -0.81
N LEU A 65 1.65 16.59 0.49
CA LEU A 65 2.93 16.26 1.09
C LEU A 65 2.97 14.79 1.55
N GLY A 66 2.15 14.41 2.52
CA GLY A 66 2.21 13.08 3.14
C GLY A 66 2.02 11.94 2.13
N LYS A 67 0.97 11.99 1.31
CA LYS A 67 0.73 10.96 0.29
C LYS A 67 1.86 10.88 -0.74
N ARG A 68 2.25 12.02 -1.32
CA ARG A 68 3.31 12.06 -2.33
C ARG A 68 4.67 11.65 -1.75
N PHE A 69 4.97 12.07 -0.52
CA PHE A 69 6.18 11.69 0.17
C PHE A 69 6.22 10.18 0.45
N ASN A 70 5.16 9.60 1.03
CA ASN A 70 5.13 8.17 1.37
C ASN A 70 5.33 7.31 0.12
N PHE A 71 4.68 7.62 -0.98
CA PHE A 71 4.92 6.90 -2.23
C PHE A 71 6.38 6.99 -2.67
N SER A 72 7.00 8.17 -2.66
CA SER A 72 8.40 8.30 -3.04
C SER A 72 9.36 7.65 -2.05
N LYS A 73 9.06 7.69 -0.75
CA LYS A 73 9.90 7.10 0.30
C LYS A 73 9.96 5.57 0.21
N THR A 74 8.88 4.91 -0.21
CA THR A 74 8.91 3.46 -0.46
C THR A 74 9.89 3.07 -1.57
N TYR A 75 10.21 4.01 -2.47
CA TYR A 75 11.25 3.85 -3.50
C TYR A 75 12.64 4.35 -3.06
N GLY A 76 12.84 4.58 -1.76
CA GLY A 76 14.14 4.94 -1.21
C GLY A 76 14.59 6.38 -1.43
N VAL A 77 13.65 7.30 -1.67
CA VAL A 77 13.97 8.71 -1.90
C VAL A 77 14.63 9.34 -0.67
N GLY A 78 15.78 9.99 -0.89
CA GLY A 78 16.53 10.73 0.12
C GLY A 78 16.13 12.21 0.23
N LEU A 79 16.86 12.96 1.07
CA LEU A 79 16.54 14.35 1.41
C LEU A 79 16.46 15.27 0.19
N VAL A 80 17.50 15.31 -0.63
CA VAL A 80 17.60 16.22 -1.80
C VAL A 80 16.48 15.94 -2.80
N THR A 81 16.22 14.67 -3.08
CA THR A 81 15.15 14.28 -4.00
C THR A 81 13.77 14.61 -3.42
N THR A 82 13.59 14.47 -2.10
CA THR A 82 12.34 14.89 -1.42
C THR A 82 12.11 16.40 -1.58
N MET A 83 13.14 17.20 -1.35
CA MET A 83 13.07 18.67 -1.54
C MET A 83 12.63 19.04 -2.97
N ASN A 84 13.27 18.42 -3.96
CA ASN A 84 13.00 18.72 -5.38
C ASN A 84 11.60 18.23 -5.82
N ASN A 85 11.24 16.97 -5.49
CA ASN A 85 9.97 16.38 -5.93
C ASN A 85 8.74 17.06 -5.32
N LEU A 86 8.87 17.55 -4.09
CA LEU A 86 7.76 18.18 -3.37
C LEU A 86 7.84 19.70 -3.41
N ASN A 87 8.93 20.27 -3.92
CA ASN A 87 9.23 21.71 -3.91
C ASN A 87 9.09 22.32 -2.51
N VAL A 88 9.82 21.73 -1.56
CA VAL A 88 9.78 22.12 -0.14
C VAL A 88 11.19 22.47 0.36
N SER A 89 11.24 23.25 1.44
CA SER A 89 12.50 23.54 2.12
C SER A 89 13.12 22.29 2.77
N GLU A 90 14.41 22.33 3.03
CA GLU A 90 15.13 21.27 3.74
C GLU A 90 14.49 20.96 5.09
N LYS A 91 14.05 21.98 5.82
CA LYS A 91 13.37 21.82 7.12
C LYS A 91 12.10 20.98 6.99
N VAL A 92 11.27 21.24 5.99
CA VAL A 92 10.04 20.46 5.73
C VAL A 92 10.34 19.06 5.25
N ALA A 93 11.34 18.90 4.37
CA ALA A 93 11.75 17.57 3.90
C ALA A 93 12.28 16.70 5.05
N LYS A 94 13.12 17.25 5.92
CA LYS A 94 13.57 16.55 7.15
C LYS A 94 12.42 16.18 8.07
N ALA A 95 11.43 17.06 8.22
CA ALA A 95 10.26 16.80 9.04
C ALA A 95 9.43 15.63 8.48
N LEU A 96 9.23 15.58 7.16
CA LEU A 96 8.55 14.45 6.52
C LEU A 96 9.30 13.13 6.68
N ILE A 97 10.62 13.13 6.50
CA ILE A 97 11.47 11.96 6.70
C ILE A 97 11.36 11.47 8.14
N ASN A 98 11.56 12.34 9.12
CA ASN A 98 11.46 11.97 10.54
C ASN A 98 10.05 11.54 10.92
N GLY A 99 9.01 12.20 10.40
CA GLY A 99 7.62 11.82 10.63
C GLY A 99 7.31 10.41 10.14
N TYR A 100 7.82 10.05 8.97
CA TYR A 100 7.67 8.71 8.41
C TYR A 100 8.47 7.66 9.21
N GLU A 101 9.71 7.93 9.53
CA GLU A 101 10.58 7.00 10.26
C GLU A 101 10.11 6.78 11.70
N THR A 102 9.49 7.80 12.31
CA THR A 102 8.86 7.68 13.63
C THR A 102 7.56 6.86 13.56
N ALA A 103 6.75 7.08 12.54
CA ALA A 103 5.49 6.36 12.36
C ALA A 103 5.71 4.88 12.00
N PHE A 104 6.73 4.59 11.17
CA PHE A 104 6.91 3.27 10.58
C PHE A 104 8.34 2.72 10.75
N PRO A 105 8.81 2.54 11.99
CA PRO A 105 10.18 2.06 12.24
C PRO A 105 10.43 0.65 11.67
N GLY A 106 9.39 -0.18 11.59
CA GLY A 106 9.45 -1.51 11.00
C GLY A 106 9.82 -1.50 9.51
N ILE A 107 9.36 -0.51 8.75
CA ILE A 107 9.70 -0.37 7.32
C ILE A 107 11.20 -0.08 7.16
N ILE A 108 11.73 0.80 8.00
CA ILE A 108 13.16 1.14 7.98
C ILE A 108 14.02 -0.08 8.34
N THR A 109 13.60 -0.83 9.36
CA THR A 109 14.27 -2.08 9.74
C THR A 109 14.24 -3.10 8.61
N TYR A 110 13.10 -3.26 7.94
CA TYR A 110 12.96 -4.14 6.79
C TYR A 110 13.88 -3.71 5.64
N GLN A 111 13.90 -2.44 5.26
CA GLN A 111 14.78 -1.94 4.20
C GLN A 111 16.25 -2.23 4.49
N LYS A 112 16.72 -1.96 5.71
CA LYS A 112 18.08 -2.27 6.14
C LYS A 112 18.40 -3.78 6.12
N ALA A 113 17.45 -4.62 6.49
CA ALA A 113 17.60 -6.07 6.44
C ALA A 113 17.76 -6.59 4.99
N ILE A 114 16.99 -6.05 4.06
CA ILE A 114 17.08 -6.37 2.63
C ILE A 114 18.43 -5.92 2.05
N GLU A 115 18.89 -4.71 2.37
CA GLU A 115 20.20 -4.21 1.95
C GLU A 115 21.34 -5.10 2.51
N TYR A 116 21.28 -5.44 3.79
CA TYR A 116 22.24 -6.34 4.41
C TYR A 116 22.28 -7.72 3.75
N GLN A 117 21.10 -8.28 3.43
CA GLN A 117 21.01 -9.56 2.71
C GLN A 117 21.69 -9.48 1.32
N HIS A 118 21.47 -8.39 0.59
CA HIS A 118 22.10 -8.16 -0.70
C HIS A 118 23.63 -8.08 -0.56
N HIS A 119 24.12 -7.28 0.38
CA HIS A 119 25.57 -7.18 0.64
C HIS A 119 26.21 -8.52 0.97
N LYS A 120 25.52 -9.37 1.74
CA LYS A 120 26.03 -10.67 2.17
C LYS A 120 25.98 -11.74 1.07
N LYS A 121 24.93 -11.75 0.24
CA LYS A 121 24.63 -12.84 -0.71
C LYS A 121 24.77 -12.44 -2.17
N GLY A 122 24.83 -11.14 -2.48
CA GLY A 122 24.82 -10.62 -3.85
C GLY A 122 23.42 -10.57 -4.48
N TYR A 123 22.38 -11.02 -3.76
CA TYR A 123 20.99 -10.99 -4.23
C TYR A 123 20.01 -10.94 -3.05
N VAL A 124 18.77 -10.57 -3.35
CA VAL A 124 17.61 -10.76 -2.49
C VAL A 124 16.59 -11.62 -3.21
N HIS A 125 15.63 -12.19 -2.48
CA HIS A 125 14.55 -12.96 -3.09
C HIS A 125 13.19 -12.47 -2.59
N ASN A 126 12.16 -12.63 -3.43
CA ASN A 126 10.79 -12.37 -3.03
C ASN A 126 10.18 -13.57 -2.27
N ALA A 127 8.90 -13.47 -1.89
CA ALA A 127 8.18 -14.51 -1.15
C ALA A 127 8.09 -15.85 -1.91
N TYR A 128 8.23 -15.84 -3.22
CA TYR A 128 8.22 -17.01 -4.11
C TYR A 128 9.62 -17.53 -4.47
N GLY A 129 10.68 -17.01 -3.84
CA GLY A 129 12.05 -17.44 -4.07
C GLY A 129 12.73 -16.88 -5.31
N MET A 130 12.06 -16.03 -6.10
CA MET A 130 12.69 -15.37 -7.25
C MET A 130 13.77 -14.40 -6.79
N ARG A 131 14.96 -14.49 -7.36
CA ARG A 131 16.14 -13.71 -7.00
C ARG A 131 16.22 -12.42 -7.81
N TYR A 132 16.60 -11.34 -7.11
CA TYR A 132 16.88 -10.03 -7.70
C TYR A 132 18.34 -9.68 -7.46
N TYR A 133 19.02 -9.32 -8.53
CA TYR A 133 20.41 -8.90 -8.55
C TYR A 133 20.49 -7.43 -8.93
N LEU A 134 21.40 -6.70 -8.33
CA LEU A 134 21.76 -5.36 -8.80
C LEU A 134 23.13 -5.42 -9.45
N GLN A 135 23.23 -4.85 -10.66
CA GLN A 135 24.51 -4.72 -11.34
C GLN A 135 25.41 -3.67 -10.65
N ASP A 136 24.78 -2.65 -10.09
CA ASP A 136 25.43 -1.56 -9.37
C ASP A 136 24.84 -1.45 -7.95
N GLY A 137 25.69 -1.62 -6.93
CA GLY A 137 25.30 -1.53 -5.51
C GLY A 137 24.79 -0.16 -5.08
N SER A 138 24.96 0.88 -5.90
CA SER A 138 24.49 2.25 -5.61
C SER A 138 22.98 2.38 -5.49
N GLN A 139 22.21 1.36 -5.94
CA GLN A 139 20.74 1.38 -5.96
C GLN A 139 20.11 0.35 -5.01
N SER A 140 20.83 -0.09 -3.99
CA SER A 140 20.36 -1.09 -3.00
C SER A 140 19.02 -0.73 -2.34
N TYR A 141 18.74 0.56 -2.19
CA TYR A 141 17.47 1.07 -1.66
C TYR A 141 16.22 0.63 -2.47
N LYS A 142 16.38 0.25 -3.75
CA LYS A 142 15.28 -0.24 -4.60
C LYS A 142 14.90 -1.69 -4.30
N LEU A 143 15.78 -2.45 -3.66
CA LEU A 143 15.60 -3.89 -3.47
C LEU A 143 14.38 -4.24 -2.62
N ALA A 144 14.11 -3.47 -1.56
CA ALA A 144 12.94 -3.68 -0.73
C ALA A 144 11.64 -3.60 -1.55
N ASN A 145 11.59 -2.64 -2.49
CA ASN A 145 10.46 -2.50 -3.39
C ASN A 145 10.38 -3.65 -4.41
N TYR A 146 11.52 -4.11 -4.96
CA TYR A 146 11.54 -5.27 -5.87
C TYR A 146 11.02 -6.54 -5.19
N VAL A 147 11.37 -6.76 -3.92
CA VAL A 147 10.88 -7.91 -3.14
C VAL A 147 9.38 -7.84 -2.98
N ILE A 148 8.83 -6.70 -2.58
CA ILE A 148 7.37 -6.55 -2.36
C ILE A 148 6.61 -6.62 -3.68
N GLN A 149 6.95 -5.76 -4.65
CA GLN A 149 6.25 -5.73 -5.93
C GLN A 149 6.37 -7.05 -6.70
N GLY A 150 7.55 -7.68 -6.63
CA GLY A 150 7.75 -8.98 -7.25
C GLY A 150 6.95 -10.09 -6.56
N SER A 151 6.75 -10.03 -5.23
CA SER A 151 5.86 -10.95 -4.54
C SER A 151 4.40 -10.77 -4.98
N CYS A 152 3.92 -9.52 -5.05
CA CYS A 152 2.57 -9.22 -5.52
C CYS A 152 2.35 -9.66 -6.98
N ALA A 153 3.34 -9.43 -7.86
CA ALA A 153 3.26 -9.86 -9.25
C ALA A 153 3.22 -11.39 -9.41
N HIS A 154 3.91 -12.14 -8.54
CA HIS A 154 3.81 -13.61 -8.51
C HIS A 154 2.47 -14.07 -7.98
N ALA A 155 1.95 -13.45 -6.92
CA ALA A 155 0.62 -13.75 -6.39
C ALA A 155 -0.47 -13.55 -7.45
N LEU A 156 -0.40 -12.44 -8.21
CA LEU A 156 -1.33 -12.21 -9.31
C LEU A 156 -1.25 -13.30 -10.39
N LYS A 157 -0.04 -13.75 -10.76
CA LYS A 157 0.14 -14.84 -11.72
C LYS A 157 -0.42 -16.18 -11.19
N GLU A 158 -0.21 -16.46 -9.91
CA GLU A 158 -0.80 -17.63 -9.25
C GLU A 158 -2.33 -17.55 -9.24
N ALA A 159 -2.89 -16.36 -8.95
CA ALA A 159 -4.33 -16.13 -9.01
C ALA A 159 -4.89 -16.40 -10.41
N ILE A 160 -4.21 -15.90 -11.46
CA ILE A 160 -4.61 -16.15 -12.87
C ILE A 160 -4.65 -17.65 -13.16
N ILE A 161 -3.63 -18.41 -12.75
CA ILE A 161 -3.58 -19.86 -12.97
C ILE A 161 -4.75 -20.55 -12.25
N LYS A 162 -4.94 -20.28 -10.97
CA LYS A 162 -6.02 -20.89 -10.18
C LYS A 162 -7.43 -20.51 -10.68
N LEU A 163 -7.58 -19.29 -11.18
CA LEU A 163 -8.84 -18.84 -11.78
C LEU A 163 -9.12 -19.55 -13.10
N ASP A 164 -8.11 -19.73 -13.93
CA ASP A 164 -8.22 -20.47 -15.20
C ASP A 164 -8.55 -21.96 -14.96
N GLU A 165 -7.88 -22.58 -14.00
CA GLU A 165 -8.17 -23.95 -13.56
C GLU A 165 -9.63 -24.06 -13.09
N PHE A 166 -10.08 -23.14 -12.22
CA PHE A 166 -11.46 -23.14 -11.72
C PHE A 166 -12.50 -22.96 -12.84
N ILE A 167 -12.27 -22.03 -13.78
CA ILE A 167 -13.14 -21.79 -14.94
C ILE A 167 -13.23 -23.04 -15.80
N THR A 168 -12.08 -23.69 -16.07
CA THR A 168 -12.00 -24.89 -16.90
C THR A 168 -12.65 -26.09 -16.26
N GLU A 169 -12.35 -26.40 -14.99
CA GLU A 169 -12.89 -27.52 -14.25
C GLU A 169 -14.42 -27.46 -14.09
N ASN A 170 -14.96 -26.26 -13.97
CA ASN A 170 -16.40 -26.05 -13.84
C ASN A 170 -17.10 -25.80 -15.20
N ASN A 171 -16.39 -25.94 -16.32
CA ASN A 171 -16.91 -25.71 -17.68
C ASN A 171 -17.64 -24.35 -17.82
N LEU A 172 -17.11 -23.29 -17.22
CA LEU A 172 -17.72 -21.96 -17.27
C LEU A 172 -17.52 -21.30 -18.61
N LYS A 173 -18.51 -20.47 -19.01
CA LYS A 173 -18.43 -19.59 -20.20
C LYS A 173 -17.67 -18.29 -19.90
N THR A 174 -17.48 -17.98 -18.63
CA THR A 174 -16.67 -16.85 -18.15
C THR A 174 -15.28 -16.90 -18.75
N LYS A 175 -14.76 -15.75 -19.17
CA LYS A 175 -13.41 -15.61 -19.72
C LYS A 175 -12.64 -14.54 -19.00
N MET A 176 -11.40 -14.81 -18.65
CA MET A 176 -10.44 -13.78 -18.30
C MET A 176 -10.08 -13.01 -19.57
N ILE A 177 -10.25 -11.69 -19.55
CA ILE A 177 -10.03 -10.83 -20.72
C ILE A 177 -8.65 -10.19 -20.64
N LEU A 178 -8.34 -9.55 -19.50
CA LEU A 178 -7.15 -8.73 -19.37
C LEU A 178 -6.77 -8.54 -17.90
N PRO A 179 -5.52 -8.77 -17.49
CA PRO A 179 -4.98 -8.24 -16.24
C PRO A 179 -4.57 -6.78 -16.42
N VAL A 180 -4.95 -5.92 -15.47
CA VAL A 180 -4.59 -4.49 -15.45
C VAL A 180 -4.01 -4.16 -14.09
N HIS A 181 -2.69 -4.05 -13.96
CA HIS A 181 -1.97 -3.84 -12.71
C HIS A 181 -2.31 -4.89 -11.64
N ASP A 182 -3.21 -4.59 -10.74
CA ASP A 182 -3.69 -5.40 -9.62
C ASP A 182 -5.16 -5.87 -9.80
N GLU A 183 -5.75 -5.57 -10.94
CA GLU A 183 -7.10 -6.00 -11.32
C GLU A 183 -7.05 -7.11 -12.38
N ILE A 184 -8.07 -7.98 -12.40
CA ILE A 184 -8.34 -8.92 -13.49
C ILE A 184 -9.75 -8.66 -14.03
N ILE A 185 -9.85 -8.39 -15.33
CA ILE A 185 -11.12 -8.14 -16.00
C ILE A 185 -11.65 -9.47 -16.55
N PHE A 186 -12.92 -9.75 -16.23
CA PHE A 186 -13.66 -10.93 -16.69
C PHE A 186 -14.86 -10.55 -17.54
N GLY A 187 -15.15 -11.36 -18.55
CA GLY A 187 -16.43 -11.41 -19.20
C GLY A 187 -17.28 -12.52 -18.56
N VAL A 188 -18.24 -12.14 -17.71
CA VAL A 188 -19.06 -13.08 -16.94
C VAL A 188 -20.48 -13.10 -17.51
N THR A 189 -21.03 -14.30 -17.76
CA THR A 189 -22.43 -14.45 -18.18
C THR A 189 -23.37 -14.27 -16.98
N GLU A 190 -24.64 -13.88 -17.22
CA GLU A 190 -25.61 -13.64 -16.14
C GLU A 190 -25.79 -14.84 -15.21
N SER A 191 -25.85 -16.05 -15.79
CA SER A 191 -26.00 -17.30 -15.03
C SER A 191 -24.78 -17.66 -14.17
N GLU A 192 -23.63 -17.08 -14.46
CA GLU A 192 -22.35 -17.39 -13.81
C GLU A 192 -21.92 -16.35 -12.76
N LYS A 193 -22.67 -15.26 -12.59
CA LYS A 193 -22.42 -14.27 -11.54
C LYS A 193 -22.32 -14.87 -10.13
N LYS A 194 -23.03 -15.96 -9.87
CA LYS A 194 -22.95 -16.70 -8.61
C LYS A 194 -21.54 -17.18 -8.26
N TYR A 195 -20.62 -17.24 -9.21
CA TYR A 195 -19.21 -17.61 -9.00
C TYR A 195 -18.29 -16.43 -8.68
N ILE A 196 -18.75 -15.19 -8.77
CA ILE A 196 -17.95 -14.00 -8.45
C ILE A 196 -17.36 -14.09 -7.03
N PRO A 197 -18.10 -14.48 -5.98
CA PRO A 197 -17.53 -14.65 -4.65
C PRO A 197 -16.38 -15.68 -4.62
N LYS A 198 -16.45 -16.72 -5.44
CA LYS A 198 -15.38 -17.71 -5.55
C LYS A 198 -14.14 -17.17 -6.24
N PHE A 199 -14.30 -16.34 -7.24
CA PHE A 199 -13.18 -15.63 -7.88
C PHE A 199 -12.45 -14.72 -6.88
N VAL A 200 -13.23 -13.98 -6.07
CA VAL A 200 -12.68 -13.15 -4.97
C VAL A 200 -11.90 -14.01 -3.96
N GLU A 201 -12.46 -15.12 -3.51
CA GLU A 201 -11.80 -16.07 -2.59
C GLU A 201 -10.47 -16.59 -3.17
N ILE A 202 -10.45 -16.97 -4.44
CA ILE A 202 -9.23 -17.43 -5.11
C ILE A 202 -8.18 -16.33 -5.14
N MET A 203 -8.54 -15.10 -5.53
CA MET A 203 -7.62 -13.96 -5.55
C MET A 203 -7.04 -13.64 -4.18
N GLN A 204 -7.83 -13.73 -3.12
CA GLN A 204 -7.36 -13.50 -1.76
C GLN A 204 -6.48 -14.64 -1.23
N SER A 205 -6.77 -15.87 -1.60
CA SER A 205 -6.10 -17.08 -1.09
C SER A 205 -4.62 -17.17 -1.44
N VAL A 206 -4.19 -16.61 -2.58
CA VAL A 206 -2.80 -16.69 -3.05
C VAL A 206 -1.81 -15.91 -2.18
N PHE A 207 -2.30 -15.00 -1.34
CA PHE A 207 -1.48 -14.24 -0.41
C PHE A 207 -1.30 -14.94 0.94
N SER A 208 -2.19 -15.85 1.30
CA SER A 208 -2.27 -16.44 2.64
C SER A 208 -1.05 -17.28 3.04
N SER A 209 -0.27 -17.76 2.08
CA SER A 209 0.91 -18.59 2.35
C SER A 209 2.12 -17.80 2.86
N TRP A 210 2.17 -16.49 2.66
CA TRP A 210 3.33 -15.67 3.01
C TRP A 210 2.99 -14.28 3.55
N CYS A 211 1.77 -13.80 3.36
CA CYS A 211 1.34 -12.48 3.83
C CYS A 211 0.52 -12.63 5.11
N LEU A 212 0.99 -12.01 6.19
CA LEU A 212 0.28 -11.99 7.48
C LEU A 212 -0.84 -10.96 7.53
N VAL A 213 -0.86 -10.03 6.57
CA VAL A 213 -1.89 -9.01 6.44
C VAL A 213 -2.98 -9.54 5.50
N PRO A 214 -4.27 -9.48 5.88
CA PRO A 214 -5.35 -9.86 4.98
C PRO A 214 -5.33 -9.00 3.72
N ILE A 215 -5.32 -9.64 2.56
CA ILE A 215 -5.49 -8.95 1.29
C ILE A 215 -6.97 -9.05 0.91
N VAL A 216 -7.58 -7.91 0.67
CA VAL A 216 -9.00 -7.80 0.31
C VAL A 216 -9.10 -7.54 -1.18
N SER A 217 -9.97 -8.28 -1.86
CA SER A 217 -10.34 -8.06 -3.25
C SER A 217 -11.80 -7.62 -3.29
N GLU A 218 -12.07 -6.48 -3.90
CA GLU A 218 -13.40 -5.88 -4.01
C GLU A 218 -13.87 -6.01 -5.46
N PRO A 219 -14.90 -6.82 -5.74
CA PRO A 219 -15.40 -6.99 -7.09
C PRO A 219 -16.23 -5.79 -7.53
N GLU A 220 -15.97 -5.32 -8.74
CA GLU A 220 -16.77 -4.29 -9.41
C GLU A 220 -17.38 -4.85 -10.69
N ILE A 221 -18.53 -4.35 -11.10
CA ILE A 221 -19.25 -4.79 -12.29
C ILE A 221 -19.62 -3.61 -13.18
N THR A 222 -19.63 -3.84 -14.48
CA THR A 222 -20.19 -2.91 -15.47
C THR A 222 -20.88 -3.69 -16.61
N TYR A 223 -21.86 -3.08 -17.25
CA TYR A 223 -22.55 -3.61 -18.43
C TYR A 223 -22.25 -2.81 -19.69
N THR A 224 -21.46 -1.76 -19.58
CA THR A 224 -21.19 -0.80 -20.64
C THR A 224 -19.70 -0.67 -20.88
N ARG A 225 -19.01 0.13 -20.07
CA ARG A 225 -17.57 0.41 -20.19
C ARG A 225 -16.89 0.46 -18.82
N TRP A 226 -15.63 0.14 -18.78
CA TRP A 226 -14.83 0.06 -17.56
C TRP A 226 -14.90 1.32 -16.67
N ALA A 227 -14.98 2.50 -17.28
CA ALA A 227 -15.10 3.75 -16.53
C ALA A 227 -16.42 3.91 -15.76
N GLU A 228 -17.41 3.06 -16.02
CA GLU A 228 -18.73 3.06 -15.39
C GLU A 228 -18.93 1.87 -14.44
N LYS A 229 -17.85 1.24 -14.01
CA LYS A 229 -17.89 0.15 -13.05
C LYS A 229 -18.46 0.60 -11.70
N GLN A 230 -19.23 -0.28 -11.07
CA GLN A 230 -19.88 -0.09 -9.78
C GLN A 230 -19.52 -1.27 -8.88
N GLU A 231 -19.55 -1.05 -7.59
CA GLU A 231 -19.35 -2.12 -6.61
C GLU A 231 -20.36 -3.26 -6.85
N TYR A 232 -19.86 -4.49 -6.87
CA TYR A 232 -20.73 -5.65 -6.97
C TYR A 232 -21.26 -6.02 -5.60
N VAL A 233 -22.57 -5.89 -5.41
CA VAL A 233 -23.30 -6.33 -4.22
C VAL A 233 -23.95 -7.66 -4.56
N SER A 234 -23.54 -8.74 -3.87
CA SER A 234 -24.05 -10.11 -4.03
C SER A 234 -25.42 -10.30 -3.40
#